data_e9241143a4ac2fb76c4d81d470e08414
#
_entry.id   e9241143a4ac2fb76c4d81d470e08414
#
_cell.length_a   1.000
_cell.length_b   1.000
_cell.length_c   1.000
_cell.angle_alpha   90.00
_cell.angle_beta   90.00
_cell.angle_gamma   90.00
#
_symmetry.space_group_name_H-M   'P 1'
#
loop_
_entity.id
_entity.type
_entity.pdbx_description
1 polymer ?
#
loop_
_entity_poly.entity_id
_entity_poly.type
_entity_poly.pdbx_seq_one_letter_code
_entity_poly.pdbx_strand_id
1 'polypeptide(L)'
;MANKTPDNIIPFPKKYRRPTTPEQDKAMEKRIQQEHQKIYCQAMCDEITENILIKLHSENIKVTDKNFLRDYKLVSEALKSMMLRTQSIKHPLQKKTDKAVVTKGSGQDLYAITIDYDKF
;
A
#
# COMPACT_ATOMS: atom_id res chain seq x y z
N MET A 1 19.76 43.55 16.34
CA MET A 1 19.53 43.16 15.53
C MET A 1 19.49 42.87 14.86
N ALA A 2 19.52 42.85 14.99
CA ALA A 2 19.54 42.58 14.10
C ALA A 2 19.41 42.22 13.48
N ASN A 3 19.24 42.25 13.49
CA ASN A 3 19.11 42.09 12.70
C ASN A 3 19.06 41.56 12.46
N LYS A 4 19.00 41.59 13.09
CA LYS A 4 18.94 41.07 12.68
C LYS A 4 18.45 40.47 12.66
N THR A 5 18.07 40.55 13.15
CA THR A 5 17.50 39.88 12.77
C THR A 5 17.03 39.56 12.19
N PRO A 6 16.46 39.42 12.60
CA PRO A 6 15.52 38.53 11.93
C PRO A 6 16.13 37.72 10.85
N ASP A 7 17.12 38.15 10.35
CA ASP A 7 17.83 37.42 9.32
C ASP A 7 18.38 36.13 9.82
N ASN A 8 18.60 36.05 11.10
CA ASN A 8 19.09 34.80 11.67
C ASN A 8 18.00 33.79 11.87
N ILE A 9 16.78 34.12 11.51
CA ILE A 9 15.65 33.18 11.58
C ILE A 9 15.27 32.75 10.19
N ILE A 10 16.21 32.48 9.39
CA ILE A 10 15.93 31.95 8.08
C ILE A 10 15.94 30.42 8.18
N PRO A 11 14.78 29.77 8.03
CA PRO A 11 14.73 28.33 8.22
C PRO A 11 15.64 27.59 7.24
N PHE A 12 15.60 27.99 5.98
CA PHE A 12 16.44 27.37 4.97
C PHE A 12 16.95 28.44 4.04
N PRO A 13 18.16 28.91 4.26
CA PRO A 13 18.74 29.87 3.33
C PRO A 13 18.73 29.31 1.93
N LYS A 14 18.40 30.13 0.97
CA LYS A 14 18.31 29.67 -0.40
C LYS A 14 19.59 29.03 -0.89
N LYS A 15 20.72 29.43 -0.36
CA LYS A 15 22.00 28.85 -0.77
C LYS A 15 22.14 27.38 -0.43
N TYR A 16 21.30 26.88 0.49
CA TYR A 16 21.31 25.44 0.83
C TYR A 16 20.26 24.66 0.10
N ARG A 17 19.39 25.32 -0.60
CA ARG A 17 18.37 24.64 -1.39
C ARG A 17 18.91 24.48 -2.80
N ARG A 18 18.99 23.25 -3.23
CA ARG A 18 19.37 23.00 -4.60
C ARG A 18 18.28 23.48 -5.53
N PRO A 19 18.64 24.23 -6.57
CA PRO A 19 17.64 24.51 -7.58
C PRO A 19 17.19 23.20 -8.23
N THR A 20 15.90 23.01 -8.32
CA THR A 20 15.35 21.81 -8.92
C THR A 20 14.83 22.12 -10.30
N THR A 21 14.96 21.16 -11.20
CA THR A 21 14.37 21.29 -12.51
C THR A 21 12.88 20.97 -12.43
N PRO A 22 12.09 21.40 -13.43
CA PRO A 22 10.68 21.01 -13.44
C PRO A 22 10.47 19.49 -13.37
N GLU A 23 11.35 18.72 -13.97
CA GLU A 23 11.26 17.27 -13.90
C GLU A 23 11.49 16.76 -12.49
N GLN A 24 12.44 17.36 -11.77
CA GLN A 24 12.71 16.98 -10.40
C GLN A 24 11.54 17.33 -9.49
N ASP A 25 10.92 18.47 -9.71
CA ASP A 25 9.75 18.88 -8.95
C ASP A 25 8.59 17.93 -9.17
N LYS A 26 8.36 17.53 -10.42
CA LYS A 26 7.30 16.57 -10.74
C LYS A 26 7.58 15.21 -10.12
N ALA A 27 8.84 14.79 -10.13
CA ALA A 27 9.21 13.52 -9.53
C ALA A 27 8.97 13.53 -8.03
N MET A 28 9.27 14.65 -7.38
CA MET A 28 9.04 14.79 -5.95
C MET A 28 7.56 14.80 -5.62
N GLU A 29 6.77 15.54 -6.39
CA GLU A 29 5.32 15.57 -6.19
C GLU A 29 4.72 14.19 -6.36
N LYS A 30 5.16 13.45 -7.37
CA LYS A 30 4.67 12.11 -7.61
C LYS A 30 5.02 11.19 -6.44
N ARG A 31 6.22 11.32 -5.89
CA ARG A 31 6.65 10.52 -4.75
C ARG A 31 5.79 10.81 -3.53
N ILE A 32 5.54 12.09 -3.24
CA ILE A 32 4.71 12.48 -2.12
C ILE A 32 3.30 11.93 -2.30
N GLN A 33 2.76 12.03 -3.51
CA GLN A 33 1.43 11.51 -3.80
C GLN A 33 1.36 10.00 -3.59
N GLN A 34 2.39 9.28 -4.03
CA GLN A 34 2.45 7.83 -3.84
C GLN A 34 2.51 7.46 -2.36
N GLU A 35 3.26 8.22 -1.57
CA GLU A 35 3.32 7.97 -0.14
C GLU A 35 1.96 8.18 0.52
N HIS A 36 1.24 9.23 0.11
CA HIS A 36 -0.11 9.46 0.62
C HIS A 36 -1.05 8.33 0.22
N GLN A 37 -0.92 7.83 -1.01
CA GLN A 37 -1.74 6.72 -1.46
C GLN A 37 -1.45 5.45 -0.67
N LYS A 38 -0.19 5.21 -0.34
CA LYS A 38 0.18 4.06 0.48
C LYS A 38 -0.42 4.14 1.87
N ILE A 39 -0.36 5.32 2.48
CA ILE A 39 -0.94 5.53 3.80
C ILE A 39 -2.45 5.32 3.75
N TYR A 40 -3.10 5.86 2.75
CA TYR A 40 -4.54 5.70 2.57
C TYR A 40 -4.92 4.23 2.40
N CYS A 41 -4.17 3.51 1.55
CA CYS A 41 -4.42 2.10 1.33
C CYS A 41 -4.21 1.28 2.61
N GLN A 42 -3.18 1.62 3.38
CA GLN A 42 -2.93 0.92 4.64
C GLN A 42 -4.09 1.12 5.61
N ALA A 43 -4.57 2.35 5.74
CA ALA A 43 -5.68 2.65 6.65
C ALA A 43 -6.94 1.91 6.22
N MET A 44 -7.23 1.89 4.92
CA MET A 44 -8.40 1.20 4.41
C MET A 44 -8.28 -0.31 4.59
N CYS A 45 -7.10 -0.87 4.35
CA CYS A 45 -6.87 -2.30 4.57
C CYS A 45 -7.07 -2.67 6.03
N ASP A 46 -6.56 -1.83 6.94
CA ASP A 46 -6.70 -2.08 8.37
C ASP A 46 -8.18 -2.10 8.77
N GLU A 47 -8.96 -1.19 8.22
CA GLU A 47 -10.38 -1.13 8.52
C GLU A 47 -11.10 -2.37 7.99
N ILE A 48 -10.83 -2.75 6.76
CA ILE A 48 -11.49 -3.91 6.13
C ILE A 48 -11.12 -5.19 6.86
N THR A 49 -9.83 -5.38 7.15
CA THR A 49 -9.39 -6.61 7.81
C THR A 49 -9.87 -6.69 9.24
N GLU A 50 -10.00 -5.55 9.93
CA GLU A 50 -10.59 -5.53 11.26
C GLU A 50 -12.04 -5.99 11.21
N ASN A 51 -12.79 -5.53 10.22
CA ASN A 51 -14.17 -5.96 10.04
C ASN A 51 -14.26 -7.47 9.76
N ILE A 52 -13.31 -8.00 9.02
CA ILE A 52 -13.23 -9.44 8.78
C ILE A 52 -13.05 -10.19 10.11
N LEU A 53 -12.13 -9.71 10.96
CA LEU A 53 -11.90 -10.33 12.26
C LEU A 53 -13.16 -10.31 13.12
N ILE A 54 -13.83 -9.16 13.15
CA ILE A 54 -15.05 -9.01 13.94
C ILE A 54 -16.11 -10.00 13.45
N LYS A 55 -16.28 -10.12 12.15
CA LYS A 55 -17.26 -11.01 11.56
C LYS A 55 -16.95 -12.46 11.89
N LEU A 56 -15.70 -12.87 11.73
CA LEU A 56 -15.31 -14.24 12.00
C LEU A 56 -15.45 -14.58 13.48
N HIS A 57 -15.10 -13.64 14.35
CA HIS A 57 -15.28 -13.84 15.79
C HIS A 57 -16.76 -13.99 16.15
N SER A 58 -17.63 -13.22 15.51
CA SER A 58 -19.05 -13.30 15.76
C SER A 58 -19.65 -14.63 15.32
N GLU A 59 -19.00 -15.33 14.39
CA GLU A 59 -19.40 -16.65 13.93
C GLU A 59 -18.69 -17.78 14.69
N ASN A 60 -18.11 -17.45 15.84
CA ASN A 60 -17.42 -18.41 16.71
C ASN A 60 -16.17 -19.04 16.09
N ILE A 61 -15.56 -18.35 15.14
CA ILE A 61 -14.30 -18.81 14.57
C ILE A 61 -13.18 -18.30 15.48
N LYS A 62 -12.27 -19.21 15.85
CA LYS A 62 -11.18 -18.85 16.75
C LYS A 62 -10.17 -17.98 16.02
N VAL A 63 -10.10 -16.70 16.40
CA VAL A 63 -9.24 -15.72 15.72
C VAL A 63 -7.95 -15.44 16.47
N THR A 64 -7.71 -16.14 17.59
CA THR A 64 -6.51 -15.91 18.40
C THR A 64 -5.42 -16.94 18.16
N ASP A 65 -5.69 -17.92 17.31
CA ASP A 65 -4.71 -18.95 16.99
C ASP A 65 -3.53 -18.36 16.23
N LYS A 66 -2.33 -18.85 16.54
CA LYS A 66 -1.10 -18.34 15.94
C LYS A 66 -1.09 -18.50 14.42
N ASN A 67 -1.55 -19.65 13.93
CA ASN A 67 -1.61 -19.88 12.49
C ASN A 67 -2.65 -18.99 11.82
N PHE A 68 -3.77 -18.76 12.50
CA PHE A 68 -4.79 -17.88 11.98
C PHE A 68 -4.24 -16.47 11.83
N LEU A 69 -3.53 -15.98 12.84
CA LEU A 69 -2.99 -14.61 12.79
C LEU A 69 -1.95 -14.46 11.69
N ARG A 70 -1.19 -15.49 11.43
CA ARG A 70 -0.23 -15.47 10.32
C ARG A 70 -0.94 -15.37 8.99
N ASP A 71 -1.97 -16.18 8.81
CA ASP A 71 -2.76 -16.17 7.58
C ASP A 71 -3.50 -14.84 7.43
N TYR A 72 -4.01 -14.32 8.53
CA TYR A 72 -4.68 -13.04 8.54
C TYR A 72 -3.75 -11.91 8.08
N LYS A 73 -2.50 -11.94 8.55
CA LYS A 73 -1.52 -10.95 8.14
C LYS A 73 -1.24 -11.04 6.64
N LEU A 74 -1.17 -12.26 6.12
CA LEU A 74 -0.97 -12.45 4.69
C LEU A 74 -2.17 -11.93 3.89
N VAL A 75 -3.37 -12.17 4.36
CA VAL A 75 -4.58 -11.65 3.71
C VAL A 75 -4.55 -10.12 3.70
N SER A 76 -4.16 -9.52 4.80
CA SER A 76 -4.05 -8.07 4.91
C SER A 76 -3.06 -7.51 3.89
N GLU A 77 -1.89 -8.15 3.78
CA GLU A 77 -0.87 -7.70 2.81
C GLU A 77 -1.33 -7.93 1.38
N ALA A 78 -2.05 -9.01 1.12
CA ALA A 78 -2.58 -9.28 -0.22
C ALA A 78 -3.61 -8.23 -0.62
N LEU A 79 -4.47 -7.85 0.31
CA LEU A 79 -5.45 -6.81 0.07
C LEU A 79 -4.76 -5.48 -0.24
N LYS A 80 -3.74 -5.14 0.54
CA LYS A 80 -2.97 -3.92 0.32
C LYS A 80 -2.28 -3.96 -1.05
N SER A 81 -1.70 -5.09 -1.40
CA SER A 81 -1.07 -5.28 -2.70
C SER A 81 -2.06 -5.04 -3.85
N MET A 82 -3.26 -5.58 -3.70
CA MET A 82 -4.32 -5.40 -4.70
C MET A 82 -4.69 -3.93 -4.86
N MET A 83 -4.86 -3.23 -3.75
CA MET A 83 -5.23 -1.82 -3.79
C MET A 83 -4.12 -0.96 -4.38
N LEU A 84 -2.86 -1.25 -4.01
CA LEU A 84 -1.73 -0.50 -4.55
C LEU A 84 -1.58 -0.73 -6.05
N ARG A 85 -1.92 -1.93 -6.52
CA ARG A 85 -1.87 -2.22 -7.95
C ARG A 85 -2.83 -1.32 -8.72
N THR A 86 -4.01 -1.03 -8.17
CA THR A 86 -4.95 -0.14 -8.83
C THR A 86 -4.43 1.29 -8.94
N GLN A 87 -3.47 1.65 -8.08
CA GLN A 87 -2.83 2.96 -8.09
C GLN A 87 -1.49 2.93 -8.82
N SER A 88 -1.16 1.83 -9.47
CA SER A 88 0.11 1.64 -10.19
C SER A 88 1.32 1.73 -9.25
N ILE A 89 1.14 1.35 -8.01
CA ILE A 89 2.21 1.30 -7.02
C ILE A 89 2.58 -0.16 -6.81
N LYS A 90 3.88 -0.44 -6.82
CA LYS A 90 4.37 -1.81 -6.72
C LYS A 90 4.36 -2.32 -5.30
N HIS A 91 4.12 -3.61 -5.16
CA HIS A 91 4.18 -4.32 -3.90
C HIS A 91 4.79 -5.70 -4.14
N PRO A 92 5.58 -6.22 -3.22
CA PRO A 92 6.27 -7.50 -3.44
C PRO A 92 5.35 -8.67 -3.77
N LEU A 93 4.15 -8.70 -3.21
CA LEU A 93 3.22 -9.79 -3.47
C LEU A 93 2.67 -9.80 -4.89
N GLN A 94 2.77 -8.68 -5.61
CA GLN A 94 2.26 -8.62 -6.98
C GLN A 94 2.96 -9.63 -7.89
N LYS A 95 4.25 -9.82 -7.69
CA LYS A 95 5.00 -10.80 -8.48
C LYS A 95 4.48 -12.21 -8.25
N LYS A 96 4.13 -12.52 -7.01
CA LYS A 96 3.61 -13.84 -6.67
C LYS A 96 2.21 -14.03 -7.20
N THR A 97 1.35 -13.05 -7.06
CA THR A 97 -0.02 -13.15 -7.55
C THR A 97 -0.07 -13.20 -9.07
N ASP A 98 0.85 -12.52 -9.75
CA ASP A 98 0.92 -12.59 -11.21
C ASP A 98 1.21 -14.01 -11.70
N LYS A 99 1.99 -14.76 -10.91
CA LYS A 99 2.30 -16.15 -11.25
C LYS A 99 1.22 -17.11 -10.82
N ALA A 100 0.55 -16.80 -9.72
CA ALA A 100 -0.37 -17.72 -9.07
C ALA A 100 -1.76 -17.72 -9.71
N VAL A 101 -2.17 -16.59 -10.24
CA VAL A 101 -3.52 -16.46 -10.79
C VAL A 101 -3.52 -16.87 -12.25
N VAL A 102 -4.26 -17.94 -12.52
CA VAL A 102 -4.43 -18.42 -13.89
C VAL A 102 -5.85 -18.07 -14.31
N THR A 103 -5.95 -17.17 -15.29
CA THR A 103 -7.24 -16.81 -15.82
C THR A 103 -7.63 -17.82 -16.89
N LYS A 104 -8.70 -18.54 -16.65
CA LYS A 104 -9.27 -19.44 -17.63
C LYS A 104 -10.71 -19.01 -17.87
N GLY A 105 -11.11 -19.03 -19.10
CA GLY A 105 -12.44 -18.60 -19.48
C GLY A 105 -12.48 -17.12 -19.78
N SER A 106 -13.66 -16.59 -19.91
CA SER A 106 -13.84 -15.17 -20.21
C SER A 106 -13.42 -14.37 -18.98
N GLY A 107 -12.66 -13.32 -19.18
CA GLY A 107 -12.24 -12.48 -18.06
C GLY A 107 -13.36 -11.74 -17.38
N GLN A 108 -14.59 -11.96 -17.78
CA GLN A 108 -15.76 -11.31 -17.20
C GLN A 108 -16.33 -12.06 -16.01
N ASP A 109 -15.97 -13.36 -15.86
CA ASP A 109 -16.44 -14.15 -14.75
C ASP A 109 -15.34 -14.25 -13.70
N LEU A 110 -15.48 -13.48 -12.62
CA LEU A 110 -14.50 -13.45 -11.56
C LEU A 110 -14.35 -14.80 -10.87
N TYR A 111 -15.41 -15.63 -10.88
CA TYR A 111 -15.37 -16.94 -10.23
C TYR A 111 -14.67 -17.98 -11.08
N ALA A 112 -14.38 -17.65 -12.34
CA ALA A 112 -13.63 -18.54 -13.22
C ALA A 112 -12.12 -18.43 -13.04
N ILE A 113 -11.67 -17.47 -12.23
CA ILE A 113 -10.24 -17.27 -11.95
C ILE A 113 -9.81 -18.26 -10.88
N THR A 114 -8.78 -19.02 -11.19
CA THR A 114 -8.25 -20.01 -10.25
C THR A 114 -6.80 -19.65 -9.90
N ILE A 115 -6.37 -20.12 -8.74
CA ILE A 115 -5.01 -19.92 -8.28
C ILE A 115 -4.24 -21.22 -8.46
N ASP A 116 -3.11 -21.14 -9.14
CA ASP A 116 -2.22 -22.27 -9.30
C ASP A 116 -1.24 -22.28 -8.12
N TYR A 117 -1.55 -23.10 -7.12
CA TYR A 117 -0.76 -23.15 -5.91
C TYR A 117 0.65 -23.66 -6.14
N ASP A 118 0.86 -24.43 -7.20
CA ASP A 118 2.19 -24.97 -7.49
C ASP A 118 3.15 -23.89 -7.93
N LYS A 119 2.63 -22.78 -8.48
CA LYS A 119 3.46 -21.66 -8.91
C LYS A 119 3.56 -20.58 -7.84
N PHE A 120 2.86 -20.76 -6.77
CA PHE A 120 2.81 -19.77 -5.69
C PHE A 120 4.02 -19.94 -4.77
#